data_2f2e41f25715cec35e97e3b76e80a216
#
_entry.id   2f2e41f25715cec35e97e3b76e80a216
#
_cell.length_a   1.000
_cell.length_b   1.000
_cell.length_c   1.000
_cell.angle_alpha   90.00
_cell.angle_beta   90.00
_cell.angle_gamma   90.00
#
_symmetry.space_group_name_H-M   'P 1'
#
loop_
_entity.id
_entity.type
_entity.pdbx_description
1 polymer ?
#
loop_
_entity_poly.entity_id
_entity_poly.type
_entity_poly.pdbx_seq_one_letter_code
_entity_poly.pdbx_strand_id
1 'polypeptide(L)'
;MCSRCRRTLTPGPSPDPSLPPSPGEGRREGFGKILALGAVLLLVTACADKQTAEAAAPVRELRVCSDPNNLPYSNRQQEGYENRLAEMLARDLHARLVYTWWPQHRGFLRNTLKVGTCDVVMGLPSSVELAWTTRPYYRSTYVFVSRKDREIAVKSFDDPVLHKLKIGVQMVGDDGANSPPAHALANRGIIDNIKGYSVYGDYSQPNPPARIVEAVAQGDVDLAVVWGPLAGYFAPRQKVPLALTPVFPQIDRPFLPFVFDMSMGVRRGDETLHAELESFIERRQPEINALLDRYGIPRLGAS
;
A
#
# COMPACT_ATOMS: atom_id res chain seq x y z
N MET A 1 3.82 -55.28 -11.87
CA MET A 1 3.78 -54.94 -13.31
C MET A 1 3.94 -53.43 -13.41
N CYS A 2 5.07 -53.03 -13.97
CA CYS A 2 5.55 -51.66 -14.05
C CYS A 2 4.95 -51.01 -15.31
N SER A 3 4.35 -49.82 -15.21
CA SER A 3 4.02 -49.04 -16.39
C SER A 3 4.48 -47.59 -16.21
N ARG A 4 5.39 -47.19 -17.10
CA ARG A 4 6.14 -45.94 -17.16
C ARG A 4 5.24 -44.75 -17.41
N CYS A 5 5.31 -43.71 -16.56
CA CYS A 5 4.86 -42.35 -16.89
C CYS A 5 5.93 -41.62 -17.71
N ARG A 6 5.64 -41.33 -18.97
CA ARG A 6 6.40 -40.40 -19.83
C ARG A 6 6.08 -38.97 -19.43
N ARG A 7 7.08 -38.21 -19.05
CA ARG A 7 7.01 -36.73 -18.97
C ARG A 7 7.15 -36.17 -20.37
N THR A 8 6.14 -35.46 -20.84
CA THR A 8 6.22 -34.60 -22.03
C THR A 8 6.81 -33.26 -21.61
N LEU A 9 7.97 -32.94 -22.14
CA LEU A 9 8.61 -31.62 -22.04
C LEU A 9 7.91 -30.70 -23.06
N THR A 10 7.32 -29.62 -22.55
CA THR A 10 6.85 -28.48 -23.35
C THR A 10 8.04 -27.59 -23.73
N PRO A 11 8.17 -27.13 -24.98
CA PRO A 11 9.24 -26.23 -25.38
C PRO A 11 9.01 -24.82 -24.81
N GLY A 12 10.10 -24.19 -24.34
CA GLY A 12 10.11 -22.82 -23.86
C GLY A 12 9.90 -21.80 -25.00
N PRO A 13 9.50 -20.56 -24.67
CA PRO A 13 9.25 -19.52 -25.67
C PRO A 13 10.53 -19.05 -26.34
N SER A 14 10.43 -18.80 -27.66
CA SER A 14 11.48 -18.27 -28.52
C SER A 14 11.87 -16.84 -28.12
N PRO A 15 13.13 -16.42 -28.31
CA PRO A 15 13.59 -15.08 -28.01
C PRO A 15 13.04 -14.02 -28.98
N ASP A 16 12.72 -12.86 -28.44
CA ASP A 16 12.25 -11.65 -29.13
C ASP A 16 13.35 -11.01 -29.97
N PRO A 17 13.12 -10.65 -31.24
CA PRO A 17 14.14 -10.11 -32.16
C PRO A 17 14.41 -8.60 -32.03
N SER A 18 13.99 -7.91 -30.97
CA SER A 18 14.07 -6.44 -30.88
C SER A 18 15.20 -5.87 -29.98
N LEU A 19 16.23 -6.64 -29.64
CA LEU A 19 17.39 -6.13 -28.89
C LEU A 19 18.58 -5.79 -29.81
N PRO A 20 19.19 -4.59 -29.69
CA PRO A 20 20.37 -4.22 -30.44
C PRO A 20 21.63 -4.94 -29.94
N PRO A 21 22.63 -5.20 -30.81
CA PRO A 21 23.84 -5.95 -30.47
C PRO A 21 24.80 -5.14 -29.60
N SER A 22 25.48 -5.84 -28.70
CA SER A 22 26.59 -5.34 -27.89
C SER A 22 27.84 -5.04 -28.74
N PRO A 23 28.65 -4.02 -28.37
CA PRO A 23 29.87 -3.71 -29.12
C PRO A 23 30.97 -4.75 -28.85
N GLY A 24 31.42 -5.38 -29.91
CA GLY A 24 32.52 -6.32 -29.92
C GLY A 24 33.88 -5.67 -29.90
N GLU A 25 34.81 -6.42 -29.32
CA GLU A 25 36.26 -6.17 -29.32
C GLU A 25 36.83 -6.01 -30.72
N GLY A 26 37.59 -4.95 -30.95
CA GLY A 26 38.36 -4.68 -32.17
C GLY A 26 39.83 -4.51 -31.89
N ARG A 27 40.56 -5.55 -32.21
CA ARG A 27 41.92 -5.81 -32.62
C ARG A 27 42.91 -4.65 -32.77
N ARG A 28 44.10 -4.88 -32.21
CA ARG A 28 45.38 -4.18 -32.45
C ARG A 28 45.96 -4.53 -33.83
N GLU A 29 46.69 -3.54 -34.41
CA GLU A 29 47.88 -3.58 -35.29
C GLU A 29 48.01 -2.18 -35.90
N GLY A 30 49.15 -1.52 -36.08
CA GLY A 30 50.54 -1.78 -35.99
C GLY A 30 51.33 -0.56 -36.43
N PHE A 31 52.54 -0.50 -35.98
CA PHE A 31 53.78 0.17 -36.45
C PHE A 31 53.78 1.38 -37.41
N GLY A 32 54.53 2.40 -37.00
CA GLY A 32 55.08 3.40 -37.91
C GLY A 32 55.95 4.46 -37.21
N LYS A 33 57.25 4.40 -37.38
CA LYS A 33 58.34 5.15 -36.80
C LYS A 33 58.52 6.60 -37.35
N ILE A 34 59.27 7.42 -36.54
CA ILE A 34 60.29 8.47 -36.94
C ILE A 34 59.70 9.88 -37.03
N LEU A 35 60.17 10.90 -36.31
CA LEU A 35 61.49 11.54 -36.19
C LEU A 35 61.44 12.69 -35.14
N ALA A 36 62.57 12.92 -34.54
CA ALA A 36 62.88 13.94 -33.53
C ALA A 36 62.94 15.37 -34.11
N LEU A 37 62.72 16.39 -33.32
CA LEU A 37 63.64 17.52 -33.00
C LEU A 37 62.94 18.62 -32.19
N GLY A 38 63.61 19.21 -31.22
CA GLY A 38 63.34 20.55 -30.74
C GLY A 38 63.03 20.70 -29.26
N ALA A 39 64.05 20.76 -28.43
CA ALA A 39 63.97 21.18 -27.04
C ALA A 39 63.60 22.67 -26.94
N VAL A 40 62.55 23.01 -26.19
CA VAL A 40 62.47 24.30 -25.48
C VAL A 40 61.87 24.00 -24.10
N LEU A 41 62.76 24.19 -23.12
CA LEU A 41 62.45 24.07 -21.69
C LEU A 41 61.71 25.32 -21.24
N LEU A 42 60.41 25.26 -21.06
CA LEU A 42 59.64 26.26 -20.32
C LEU A 42 59.05 25.56 -19.09
N LEU A 43 59.71 25.79 -17.94
CA LEU A 43 59.18 25.42 -16.64
C LEU A 43 57.98 26.34 -16.32
N VAL A 44 56.81 25.88 -16.60
CA VAL A 44 55.59 26.41 -16.03
C VAL A 44 55.23 25.52 -14.84
N THR A 45 55.53 26.00 -13.64
CA THR A 45 55.02 25.44 -12.38
C THR A 45 53.52 25.68 -12.34
N ALA A 46 52.76 24.72 -12.89
CA ALA A 46 51.32 24.65 -12.66
C ALA A 46 51.09 24.12 -11.24
N CYS A 47 50.72 25.02 -10.33
CA CYS A 47 50.02 24.62 -9.10
C CYS A 47 48.74 23.93 -9.52
N ALA A 48 48.77 22.60 -9.61
CA ALA A 48 47.58 21.81 -9.71
C ALA A 48 46.90 21.83 -8.33
N ASP A 49 45.94 22.75 -8.17
CA ASP A 49 44.96 22.65 -7.12
C ASP A 49 44.29 21.26 -7.24
N LYS A 50 44.72 20.33 -6.42
CA LYS A 50 43.98 19.09 -6.16
C LYS A 50 42.69 19.47 -5.42
N GLN A 51 41.71 19.95 -6.16
CA GLN A 51 40.33 19.84 -5.70
C GLN A 51 40.05 18.35 -5.58
N THR A 52 40.30 17.81 -4.40
CA THR A 52 39.69 16.53 -3.98
C THR A 52 38.18 16.75 -4.04
N ALA A 53 37.56 16.29 -5.11
CA ALA A 53 36.11 16.16 -5.15
C ALA A 53 35.76 15.26 -3.96
N GLU A 54 35.33 15.88 -2.88
CA GLU A 54 34.77 15.20 -1.73
C GLU A 54 33.57 14.40 -2.26
N ALA A 55 33.73 13.08 -2.35
CA ALA A 55 32.65 12.20 -2.80
C ALA A 55 31.49 12.41 -1.84
N ALA A 56 30.43 13.09 -2.30
CA ALA A 56 29.25 13.31 -1.50
C ALA A 56 28.82 11.98 -0.88
N ALA A 57 28.67 11.97 0.44
CA ALA A 57 28.21 10.77 1.15
C ALA A 57 26.95 10.22 0.49
N PRO A 58 26.80 8.90 0.34
CA PRO A 58 25.64 8.34 -0.31
C PRO A 58 24.37 8.80 0.41
N VAL A 59 23.47 9.42 -0.34
CA VAL A 59 22.19 9.89 0.20
C VAL A 59 21.41 8.68 0.71
N ARG A 60 21.02 8.70 1.97
CA ARG A 60 20.16 7.66 2.57
C ARG A 60 18.91 7.47 1.72
N GLU A 61 18.52 6.21 1.49
CA GLU A 61 17.25 5.88 0.85
C GLU A 61 16.24 5.40 1.90
N LEU A 62 14.99 5.84 1.76
CA LEU A 62 13.84 5.28 2.44
C LEU A 62 13.01 4.50 1.41
N ARG A 63 13.07 3.17 1.47
CA ARG A 63 12.35 2.30 0.53
C ARG A 63 11.01 1.90 1.13
N VAL A 64 9.92 2.36 0.53
CA VAL A 64 8.55 2.14 1.01
C VAL A 64 7.85 1.08 0.18
N CYS A 65 7.31 0.06 0.85
CA CYS A 65 6.41 -0.92 0.21
C CYS A 65 5.03 -0.28 0.06
N SER A 66 4.54 -0.13 -1.15
CA SER A 66 3.25 0.53 -1.43
C SER A 66 2.46 -0.18 -2.51
N ASP A 67 1.15 -0.06 -2.42
CA ASP A 67 0.24 -0.56 -3.43
C ASP A 67 0.14 0.45 -4.60
N PRO A 68 0.21 -0.03 -5.87
CA PRO A 68 0.17 0.85 -7.02
C PRO A 68 -1.21 1.44 -7.35
N ASN A 69 -2.32 0.92 -6.77
CA ASN A 69 -3.69 1.33 -7.11
C ASN A 69 -4.69 1.06 -5.99
N ASN A 70 -4.45 1.62 -4.80
CA ASN A 70 -5.22 1.39 -3.58
C ASN A 70 -5.53 2.71 -2.83
N LEU A 71 -6.17 3.67 -3.50
CA LEU A 71 -6.65 4.88 -2.81
C LEU A 71 -7.72 4.52 -1.74
N PRO A 72 -7.73 5.20 -0.61
CA PRO A 72 -7.00 6.42 -0.25
C PRO A 72 -5.58 6.21 0.27
N TYR A 73 -5.07 4.98 0.35
CA TYR A 73 -3.78 4.64 0.94
C TYR A 73 -2.62 5.07 0.03
N SER A 74 -2.49 4.43 -1.13
CA SER A 74 -1.42 4.71 -2.07
C SER A 74 -1.82 4.44 -3.52
N ASN A 75 -1.13 5.10 -4.45
CA ASN A 75 -1.14 4.79 -5.87
C ASN A 75 0.18 5.22 -6.53
N ARG A 76 0.40 4.82 -7.80
CA ARG A 76 1.62 5.21 -8.54
C ARG A 76 1.77 6.71 -8.74
N GLN A 77 0.66 7.46 -8.77
CA GLN A 77 0.62 8.92 -8.86
C GLN A 77 0.96 9.58 -7.51
N GLN A 78 1.15 8.77 -6.45
CA GLN A 78 1.49 9.22 -5.10
C GLN A 78 0.42 10.14 -4.49
N GLU A 79 -0.85 9.89 -4.77
CA GLU A 79 -1.97 10.72 -4.33
C GLU A 79 -2.58 10.25 -3.00
N GLY A 80 -2.22 9.07 -2.51
CA GLY A 80 -2.75 8.52 -1.26
C GLY A 80 -2.16 9.17 -0.02
N TYR A 81 -2.86 9.05 1.13
CA TYR A 81 -2.36 9.62 2.38
C TYR A 81 -1.09 8.91 2.89
N GLU A 82 -0.91 7.62 2.61
CA GLU A 82 0.31 6.89 2.95
C GLU A 82 1.50 7.38 2.10
N ASN A 83 1.27 7.78 0.84
CA ASN A 83 2.31 8.43 0.04
C ASN A 83 2.72 9.76 0.67
N ARG A 84 1.76 10.60 1.10
CA ARG A 84 2.06 11.88 1.76
C ARG A 84 2.76 11.68 3.10
N LEU A 85 2.38 10.64 3.84
CA LEU A 85 3.03 10.28 5.09
C LEU A 85 4.47 9.80 4.86
N ALA A 86 4.72 9.02 3.79
CA ALA A 86 6.06 8.61 3.38
C ALA A 86 6.94 9.79 2.96
N GLU A 87 6.38 10.79 2.25
CA GLU A 87 7.08 12.03 1.93
C GLU A 87 7.44 12.83 3.19
N MET A 88 6.55 12.90 4.19
CA MET A 88 6.83 13.56 5.46
C MET A 88 7.97 12.86 6.21
N LEU A 89 7.92 11.53 6.26
CA LEU A 89 8.95 10.71 6.90
C LEU A 89 10.31 10.86 6.19
N ALA A 90 10.33 10.79 4.86
CA ALA A 90 11.56 10.92 4.08
C ALA A 90 12.24 12.28 4.31
N ARG A 91 11.45 13.37 4.39
CA ARG A 91 11.97 14.70 4.75
C ARG A 91 12.53 14.73 6.17
N ASP A 92 11.84 14.12 7.13
CA ASP A 92 12.25 14.09 8.53
C ASP A 92 13.56 13.31 8.73
N LEU A 93 13.78 12.26 7.93
CA LEU A 93 14.97 11.41 7.92
C LEU A 93 16.08 11.91 6.97
N HIS A 94 15.88 13.02 6.26
CA HIS A 94 16.79 13.50 5.21
C HIS A 94 17.13 12.41 4.18
N ALA A 95 16.14 11.57 3.82
CA ALA A 95 16.29 10.43 2.94
C ALA A 95 15.63 10.66 1.57
N ARG A 96 16.17 10.03 0.54
CA ARG A 96 15.53 9.94 -0.77
C ARG A 96 14.42 8.88 -0.71
N LEU A 97 13.19 9.27 -1.02
CA LEU A 97 12.05 8.36 -1.05
C LEU A 97 12.08 7.49 -2.30
N VAL A 98 11.96 6.17 -2.10
CA VAL A 98 11.90 5.16 -3.16
C VAL A 98 10.72 4.23 -2.89
N TYR A 99 9.92 3.91 -3.89
CA TYR A 99 8.79 2.99 -3.75
C TYR A 99 9.10 1.62 -4.34
N THR A 100 8.75 0.58 -3.59
CA THR A 100 8.56 -0.77 -4.08
C THR A 100 7.07 -1.00 -4.28
N TRP A 101 6.63 -0.95 -5.54
CA TRP A 101 5.22 -1.11 -5.89
C TRP A 101 4.85 -2.58 -5.99
N TRP A 102 3.93 -3.01 -5.14
CA TRP A 102 3.41 -4.36 -5.13
C TRP A 102 1.93 -4.35 -4.70
N PRO A 103 1.03 -5.06 -5.41
CA PRO A 103 -0.36 -5.18 -4.98
C PRO A 103 -0.48 -5.70 -3.56
N GLN A 104 -1.28 -5.04 -2.73
CA GLN A 104 -1.47 -5.39 -1.32
C GLN A 104 -2.39 -6.62 -1.17
N HIS A 105 -2.07 -7.67 -1.93
CA HIS A 105 -2.71 -8.97 -1.89
C HIS A 105 -2.06 -9.90 -0.86
N ARG A 106 -2.56 -11.15 -0.79
CA ARG A 106 -1.90 -12.20 0.00
C ARG A 106 -0.43 -12.31 -0.35
N GLY A 107 0.38 -12.35 0.70
CA GLY A 107 1.83 -12.43 0.54
C GLY A 107 2.53 -11.08 0.34
N PHE A 108 1.83 -9.94 0.34
CA PHE A 108 2.44 -8.62 0.22
C PHE A 108 3.67 -8.47 1.14
N LEU A 109 3.51 -8.63 2.45
CA LEU A 109 4.62 -8.51 3.40
C LEU A 109 5.72 -9.56 3.18
N ARG A 110 5.35 -10.78 2.78
CA ARG A 110 6.35 -11.84 2.52
C ARG A 110 7.21 -11.56 1.31
N ASN A 111 6.60 -11.00 0.25
CA ASN A 111 7.24 -10.76 -1.03
C ASN A 111 7.90 -9.37 -1.13
N THR A 112 7.72 -8.52 -0.12
CA THR A 112 8.28 -7.17 -0.10
C THR A 112 9.10 -6.93 1.15
N LEU A 113 8.49 -6.60 2.27
CA LEU A 113 9.17 -6.23 3.52
C LEU A 113 10.10 -7.34 4.03
N LYS A 114 9.61 -8.59 4.07
CA LYS A 114 10.37 -9.73 4.61
C LYS A 114 11.61 -10.06 3.78
N VAL A 115 11.53 -9.96 2.46
CA VAL A 115 12.67 -10.24 1.55
C VAL A 115 13.58 -9.03 1.34
N GLY A 116 13.27 -7.88 1.96
CA GLY A 116 14.14 -6.71 1.97
C GLY A 116 14.10 -5.85 0.70
N THR A 117 13.08 -5.97 -0.15
CA THR A 117 12.91 -5.07 -1.30
C THR A 117 12.48 -3.67 -0.91
N CYS A 118 11.96 -3.50 0.30
CA CYS A 118 11.62 -2.24 0.93
C CYS A 118 11.90 -2.31 2.43
N ASP A 119 11.83 -1.17 3.14
CA ASP A 119 12.21 -1.06 4.54
C ASP A 119 11.02 -0.84 5.46
N VAL A 120 9.97 -0.18 4.94
CA VAL A 120 8.79 0.22 5.71
C VAL A 120 7.50 0.04 4.94
N VAL A 121 6.43 -0.33 5.64
CA VAL A 121 5.03 -0.26 5.22
C VAL A 121 4.33 0.82 6.05
N MET A 122 3.64 1.76 5.41
CA MET A 122 3.09 2.93 6.07
C MET A 122 1.79 2.65 6.84
N GLY A 123 1.02 1.62 6.45
CA GLY A 123 -0.24 1.27 7.09
C GLY A 123 -0.43 -0.24 7.26
N LEU A 124 -0.42 -0.69 8.53
CA LEU A 124 -0.69 -2.07 8.93
C LEU A 124 -1.53 -2.08 10.21
N PRO A 125 -2.41 -3.07 10.41
CA PRO A 125 -2.94 -3.33 11.73
C PRO A 125 -1.83 -3.59 12.74
N SER A 126 -1.91 -3.00 13.94
CA SER A 126 -0.85 -3.09 14.97
C SER A 126 -0.53 -4.51 15.43
N SER A 127 -1.41 -5.48 15.17
CA SER A 127 -1.25 -6.89 15.57
C SER A 127 -0.67 -7.80 14.48
N VAL A 128 -0.12 -7.25 13.39
CA VAL A 128 0.44 -8.06 12.29
C VAL A 128 1.74 -8.74 12.70
N GLU A 129 1.75 -10.08 12.68
CA GLU A 129 2.92 -10.88 13.11
C GLU A 129 4.14 -10.79 12.16
N LEU A 130 3.91 -10.53 10.86
CA LEU A 130 4.97 -10.53 9.84
C LEU A 130 5.83 -9.26 9.81
N ALA A 131 5.48 -8.26 10.61
CA ALA A 131 6.22 -7.01 10.75
C ALA A 131 6.41 -6.67 12.23
N TRP A 132 7.36 -5.80 12.51
CA TRP A 132 7.47 -5.13 13.80
C TRP A 132 6.78 -3.77 13.66
N THR A 133 5.60 -3.67 14.27
CA THR A 133 4.74 -2.48 14.16
C THR A 133 5.08 -1.45 15.22
N THR A 134 4.95 -0.17 14.86
CA THR A 134 5.06 0.97 15.78
C THR A 134 3.83 1.08 16.69
N ARG A 135 3.86 2.07 17.60
CA ARG A 135 2.61 2.58 18.19
C ARG A 135 1.64 2.98 17.08
N PRO A 136 0.32 2.83 17.30
CA PRO A 136 -0.65 3.24 16.29
C PRO A 136 -0.63 4.77 16.12
N TYR A 137 -0.70 5.23 14.87
CA TYR A 137 -0.85 6.65 14.56
C TYR A 137 -2.30 7.07 14.31
N TYR A 138 -3.21 6.10 14.13
CA TYR A 138 -4.65 6.31 14.20
C TYR A 138 -5.41 5.02 14.50
N ARG A 139 -6.68 5.17 14.92
CA ARG A 139 -7.64 4.10 15.13
C ARG A 139 -8.86 4.37 14.29
N SER A 140 -9.38 3.37 13.58
CA SER A 140 -10.59 3.49 12.76
C SER A 140 -11.50 2.28 12.90
N THR A 141 -12.69 2.37 12.30
CA THR A 141 -13.73 1.35 12.39
C THR A 141 -14.38 1.09 11.04
N TYR A 142 -15.07 -0.03 10.91
CA TYR A 142 -16.01 -0.22 9.82
C TYR A 142 -17.21 0.71 9.98
N VAL A 143 -17.82 1.08 8.86
CA VAL A 143 -19.00 1.95 8.80
C VAL A 143 -20.06 1.34 7.90
N PHE A 144 -21.32 1.53 8.26
CA PHE A 144 -22.44 1.36 7.35
C PHE A 144 -22.52 2.57 6.43
N VAL A 145 -22.60 2.33 5.12
CA VAL A 145 -22.71 3.34 4.09
C VAL A 145 -24.06 3.19 3.39
N SER A 146 -24.88 4.23 3.39
CA SER A 146 -26.17 4.26 2.71
C SER A 146 -26.40 5.61 2.04
N ARG A 147 -27.34 5.68 1.10
CA ARG A 147 -27.76 6.98 0.54
C ARG A 147 -28.57 7.73 1.58
N LYS A 148 -28.31 9.04 1.73
CA LYS A 148 -29.05 9.89 2.68
C LYS A 148 -30.54 10.00 2.35
N ASP A 149 -30.91 9.99 1.06
CA ASP A 149 -32.29 10.06 0.60
C ASP A 149 -33.12 8.77 0.84
N ARG A 150 -32.46 7.68 1.27
CA ARG A 150 -33.12 6.42 1.62
C ARG A 150 -33.45 6.29 3.10
N GLU A 151 -32.93 7.20 3.94
CA GLU A 151 -33.17 7.25 5.39
C GLU A 151 -32.89 5.92 6.15
N ILE A 152 -31.94 5.12 5.64
CA ILE A 152 -31.58 3.83 6.25
C ILE A 152 -30.69 4.11 7.48
N ALA A 153 -31.27 3.86 8.69
CA ALA A 153 -30.61 4.15 9.96
C ALA A 153 -30.15 2.85 10.65
N VAL A 154 -29.10 2.21 10.13
CA VAL A 154 -28.50 1.00 10.72
C VAL A 154 -27.24 1.37 11.49
N LYS A 155 -27.09 0.81 12.71
CA LYS A 155 -25.91 0.98 13.57
C LYS A 155 -25.29 -0.34 14.00
N SER A 156 -26.07 -1.42 13.99
CA SER A 156 -25.68 -2.74 14.50
C SER A 156 -25.98 -3.82 13.47
N PHE A 157 -25.19 -4.89 13.48
CA PHE A 157 -25.48 -6.09 12.72
C PHE A 157 -26.74 -6.85 13.23
N ASP A 158 -27.22 -6.53 14.43
CA ASP A 158 -28.45 -7.12 15.00
C ASP A 158 -29.71 -6.44 14.50
N ASP A 159 -29.62 -5.42 13.66
CA ASP A 159 -30.79 -4.72 13.13
C ASP A 159 -31.54 -5.62 12.16
N PRO A 160 -32.84 -5.96 12.44
CA PRO A 160 -33.61 -6.86 11.59
C PRO A 160 -33.86 -6.34 10.17
N VAL A 161 -33.70 -5.04 9.92
CA VAL A 161 -33.82 -4.47 8.58
C VAL A 161 -32.78 -5.03 7.61
N LEU A 162 -31.63 -5.46 8.12
CA LEU A 162 -30.57 -6.04 7.29
C LEU A 162 -31.00 -7.26 6.49
N HIS A 163 -31.97 -8.04 6.97
CA HIS A 163 -32.54 -9.17 6.23
C HIS A 163 -33.37 -8.76 4.99
N LYS A 164 -33.72 -7.46 4.89
CA LYS A 164 -34.56 -6.94 3.80
C LYS A 164 -33.77 -6.06 2.81
N LEU A 165 -32.57 -5.65 3.18
CA LEU A 165 -31.74 -4.78 2.38
C LEU A 165 -30.76 -5.59 1.53
N LYS A 166 -30.44 -5.10 0.34
CA LYS A 166 -29.35 -5.60 -0.48
C LYS A 166 -28.03 -5.01 0.04
N ILE A 167 -27.13 -5.85 0.55
CA ILE A 167 -25.97 -5.42 1.30
C ILE A 167 -24.69 -5.69 0.54
N GLY A 168 -23.89 -4.64 0.34
CA GLY A 168 -22.51 -4.75 -0.13
C GLY A 168 -21.54 -5.07 1.01
N VAL A 169 -20.64 -6.01 0.81
CA VAL A 169 -19.60 -6.33 1.79
C VAL A 169 -18.27 -6.62 1.10
N GLN A 170 -17.17 -6.21 1.73
CA GLN A 170 -15.83 -6.53 1.24
C GLN A 170 -15.48 -7.98 1.55
N MET A 171 -15.03 -8.72 0.53
CA MET A 171 -14.63 -10.12 0.62
C MET A 171 -13.13 -10.25 0.35
N VAL A 172 -12.43 -11.08 1.14
CA VAL A 172 -10.98 -11.31 1.00
C VAL A 172 -10.69 -12.43 0.00
N GLY A 173 -11.53 -13.46 -0.08
CA GLY A 173 -11.37 -14.60 -0.99
C GLY A 173 -12.34 -15.72 -0.70
N ASP A 174 -12.15 -16.85 -1.40
CA ASP A 174 -13.08 -17.99 -1.38
C ASP A 174 -12.74 -19.03 -0.29
N ASP A 175 -11.69 -18.83 0.48
CA ASP A 175 -11.12 -19.80 1.43
C ASP A 175 -11.60 -19.61 2.88
N GLY A 176 -12.71 -18.93 3.08
CA GLY A 176 -13.32 -18.70 4.40
C GLY A 176 -12.65 -17.58 5.23
N ALA A 177 -11.51 -17.05 4.80
CA ALA A 177 -10.88 -15.89 5.43
C ALA A 177 -11.48 -14.60 4.88
N ASN A 178 -12.60 -14.18 5.42
CA ASN A 178 -13.32 -12.98 5.00
C ASN A 178 -13.13 -11.79 5.95
N SER A 179 -13.65 -10.64 5.55
CA SER A 179 -13.66 -9.45 6.39
C SER A 179 -14.54 -9.64 7.63
N PRO A 180 -14.24 -8.97 8.77
CA PRO A 180 -15.08 -9.03 9.96
C PRO A 180 -16.58 -8.76 9.70
N PRO A 181 -16.98 -7.77 8.87
CA PRO A 181 -18.38 -7.60 8.51
C PRO A 181 -19.02 -8.79 7.80
N ALA A 182 -18.29 -9.47 6.92
CA ALA A 182 -18.80 -10.64 6.24
C ALA A 182 -19.09 -11.78 7.21
N HIS A 183 -18.21 -12.01 8.19
CA HIS A 183 -18.44 -12.98 9.25
C HIS A 183 -19.63 -12.59 10.14
N ALA A 184 -19.76 -11.31 10.52
CA ALA A 184 -20.86 -10.85 11.36
C ALA A 184 -22.22 -11.03 10.70
N LEU A 185 -22.33 -10.79 9.39
CA LEU A 185 -23.54 -11.02 8.60
C LEU A 185 -23.84 -12.51 8.51
N ALA A 186 -22.85 -13.33 8.18
CA ALA A 186 -23.00 -14.80 8.06
C ALA A 186 -23.43 -15.43 9.39
N ASN A 187 -22.88 -15.01 10.53
CA ASN A 187 -23.26 -15.48 11.87
C ASN A 187 -24.72 -15.21 12.21
N ARG A 188 -25.37 -14.26 11.51
CA ARG A 188 -26.78 -13.90 11.67
C ARG A 188 -27.68 -14.46 10.57
N GLY A 189 -27.12 -15.34 9.73
CA GLY A 189 -27.86 -15.94 8.61
C GLY A 189 -28.19 -14.95 7.49
N ILE A 190 -27.52 -13.79 7.44
CA ILE A 190 -27.67 -12.80 6.38
C ILE A 190 -26.69 -13.17 5.28
N ILE A 191 -27.16 -13.94 4.27
CA ILE A 191 -26.32 -14.50 3.21
C ILE A 191 -26.92 -14.21 1.83
N ASP A 192 -28.20 -14.46 1.64
CA ASP A 192 -28.85 -14.44 0.32
C ASP A 192 -28.95 -13.06 -0.33
N ASN A 193 -28.94 -12.03 0.49
CA ASN A 193 -29.03 -10.62 0.08
C ASN A 193 -27.67 -9.89 0.06
N ILE A 194 -26.58 -10.66 0.12
CA ILE A 194 -25.20 -10.12 0.12
C ILE A 194 -24.65 -10.03 -1.30
N LYS A 195 -24.04 -8.88 -1.63
CA LYS A 195 -23.20 -8.70 -2.81
C LYS A 195 -21.74 -8.49 -2.37
N GLY A 196 -20.89 -9.46 -2.72
CA GLY A 196 -19.44 -9.40 -2.41
C GLY A 196 -18.68 -8.44 -3.33
N TYR A 197 -17.74 -7.71 -2.74
CA TYR A 197 -16.78 -6.87 -3.45
C TYR A 197 -15.37 -7.27 -3.00
N SER A 198 -14.51 -7.64 -3.95
CA SER A 198 -13.13 -8.00 -3.58
C SER A 198 -12.41 -6.83 -2.95
N VAL A 199 -11.73 -7.05 -1.81
CA VAL A 199 -10.85 -6.05 -1.20
C VAL A 199 -9.64 -5.73 -2.09
N TYR A 200 -9.25 -6.67 -2.96
CA TYR A 200 -8.11 -6.50 -3.85
C TYR A 200 -8.46 -5.77 -5.14
N GLY A 201 -9.71 -5.88 -5.60
CA GLY A 201 -10.19 -5.24 -6.81
C GLY A 201 -9.51 -5.70 -8.11
N ASP A 202 -9.91 -5.07 -9.19
CA ASP A 202 -9.36 -5.27 -10.53
C ASP A 202 -8.38 -4.12 -10.84
N TYR A 203 -7.08 -4.41 -10.85
CA TYR A 203 -6.01 -3.43 -11.07
C TYR A 203 -5.96 -2.85 -12.49
N SER A 204 -6.71 -3.42 -13.43
CA SER A 204 -6.91 -2.81 -14.75
C SER A 204 -7.87 -1.62 -14.73
N GLN A 205 -8.64 -1.49 -13.64
CA GLN A 205 -9.62 -0.42 -13.44
C GLN A 205 -9.06 0.69 -12.55
N PRO A 206 -9.48 1.95 -12.75
CA PRO A 206 -9.13 3.03 -11.83
C PRO A 206 -9.81 2.83 -10.47
N ASN A 207 -9.06 3.01 -9.39
CA ASN A 207 -9.55 2.99 -8.02
C ASN A 207 -10.43 1.76 -7.67
N PRO A 208 -9.93 0.52 -7.84
CA PRO A 208 -10.72 -0.68 -7.61
C PRO A 208 -11.47 -0.72 -6.26
N PRO A 209 -10.89 -0.19 -5.15
CA PRO A 209 -11.56 -0.18 -3.86
C PRO A 209 -12.81 0.72 -3.80
N ALA A 210 -12.97 1.69 -4.71
CA ALA A 210 -14.12 2.60 -4.72
C ALA A 210 -15.45 1.90 -5.02
N ARG A 211 -15.41 0.77 -5.75
CA ARG A 211 -16.58 0.10 -6.32
C ARG A 211 -17.70 -0.20 -5.34
N ILE A 212 -17.37 -0.56 -4.11
CA ILE A 212 -18.39 -0.85 -3.09
C ILE A 212 -19.16 0.43 -2.67
N VAL A 213 -18.48 1.57 -2.60
CA VAL A 213 -19.11 2.87 -2.28
C VAL A 213 -19.90 3.39 -3.48
N GLU A 214 -19.36 3.22 -4.67
CA GLU A 214 -20.05 3.56 -5.94
C GLU A 214 -21.34 2.78 -6.11
N ALA A 215 -21.33 1.49 -5.76
CA ALA A 215 -22.53 0.64 -5.83
C ALA A 215 -23.66 1.11 -4.91
N VAL A 216 -23.34 1.67 -3.73
CA VAL A 216 -24.34 2.33 -2.88
C VAL A 216 -24.87 3.58 -3.55
N ALA A 217 -23.98 4.42 -4.09
CA ALA A 217 -24.38 5.67 -4.76
C ALA A 217 -25.29 5.43 -5.98
N GLN A 218 -25.01 4.37 -6.74
CA GLN A 218 -25.78 3.97 -7.93
C GLN A 218 -27.08 3.23 -7.59
N GLY A 219 -27.23 2.74 -6.34
CA GLY A 219 -28.39 1.96 -5.90
C GLY A 219 -28.31 0.48 -6.27
N ASP A 220 -27.15 -0.04 -6.64
CA ASP A 220 -26.88 -1.45 -6.88
C ASP A 220 -27.02 -2.28 -5.61
N VAL A 221 -26.73 -1.66 -4.46
CA VAL A 221 -26.98 -2.13 -3.11
C VAL A 221 -27.62 -1.00 -2.30
N ASP A 222 -28.44 -1.35 -1.33
CA ASP A 222 -29.10 -0.38 -0.45
C ASP A 222 -28.17 0.15 0.64
N LEU A 223 -27.31 -0.74 1.12
CA LEU A 223 -26.36 -0.51 2.21
C LEU A 223 -25.05 -1.22 1.88
N ALA A 224 -23.93 -0.68 2.34
CA ALA A 224 -22.66 -1.41 2.35
C ALA A 224 -21.98 -1.29 3.71
N VAL A 225 -21.21 -2.33 4.08
CA VAL A 225 -20.32 -2.28 5.24
C VAL A 225 -18.89 -2.17 4.76
N VAL A 226 -18.27 -1.02 5.03
CA VAL A 226 -17.01 -0.61 4.41
C VAL A 226 -16.02 -0.20 5.50
N TRP A 227 -14.73 -0.47 5.28
CA TRP A 227 -13.69 0.06 6.14
C TRP A 227 -13.72 1.60 6.13
N GLY A 228 -13.73 2.21 7.32
CA GLY A 228 -13.95 3.65 7.50
C GLY A 228 -13.09 4.56 6.63
N PRO A 229 -11.74 4.38 6.57
CA PRO A 229 -10.86 5.15 5.70
C PRO A 229 -11.27 5.14 4.22
N LEU A 230 -11.67 4.00 3.70
CA LEU A 230 -12.14 3.87 2.33
C LEU A 230 -13.47 4.64 2.13
N ALA A 231 -14.42 4.41 3.02
CA ALA A 231 -15.73 5.06 2.97
C ALA A 231 -15.60 6.59 3.10
N GLY A 232 -14.83 7.07 4.06
CA GLY A 232 -14.61 8.49 4.32
C GLY A 232 -14.00 9.23 3.13
N TYR A 233 -13.12 8.55 2.40
CA TYR A 233 -12.49 9.12 1.20
C TYR A 233 -13.43 9.14 -0.01
N PHE A 234 -14.12 8.04 -0.31
CA PHE A 234 -14.90 7.93 -1.55
C PHE A 234 -16.34 8.45 -1.42
N ALA A 235 -16.95 8.44 -0.24
CA ALA A 235 -18.34 8.90 -0.09
C ALA A 235 -18.55 10.39 -0.46
N PRO A 236 -17.68 11.33 -0.04
CA PRO A 236 -17.84 12.74 -0.45
C PRO A 236 -17.63 13.00 -1.95
N ARG A 237 -17.04 12.02 -2.65
CA ARG A 237 -16.75 12.09 -4.10
C ARG A 237 -17.89 11.54 -4.96
N GLN A 238 -18.95 11.03 -4.34
CA GLN A 238 -20.12 10.53 -5.05
C GLN A 238 -21.04 11.69 -5.46
N LYS A 239 -21.79 11.48 -6.54
CA LYS A 239 -22.77 12.47 -7.03
C LYS A 239 -23.98 12.62 -6.11
N VAL A 240 -24.28 11.59 -5.33
CA VAL A 240 -25.37 11.57 -4.35
C VAL A 240 -24.81 11.59 -2.93
N PRO A 241 -25.45 12.30 -1.98
CA PRO A 241 -25.03 12.34 -0.61
C PRO A 241 -25.13 10.94 0.06
N LEU A 242 -24.03 10.47 0.65
CA LEU A 242 -23.99 9.23 1.42
C LEU A 242 -23.91 9.54 2.92
N ALA A 243 -24.54 8.68 3.71
CA ALA A 243 -24.41 8.63 5.17
C ALA A 243 -23.39 7.58 5.56
N LEU A 244 -22.55 7.90 6.53
CA LEU A 244 -21.58 6.97 7.13
C LEU A 244 -21.93 6.83 8.61
N THR A 245 -22.29 5.63 9.01
CA THR A 245 -22.65 5.33 10.42
C THR A 245 -21.65 4.30 10.96
N PRO A 246 -20.86 4.63 12.00
CA PRO A 246 -19.94 3.67 12.61
C PRO A 246 -20.68 2.43 13.09
N VAL A 247 -20.05 1.26 12.88
CA VAL A 247 -20.56 -0.02 13.38
C VAL A 247 -20.49 -0.03 14.91
N PHE A 248 -21.60 -0.40 15.54
CA PHE A 248 -21.71 -0.60 16.99
C PHE A 248 -22.41 -1.95 17.28
N PRO A 249 -21.98 -2.71 18.29
CA PRO A 249 -20.79 -2.50 19.12
C PRO A 249 -19.47 -2.62 18.35
N GLN A 250 -18.37 -2.12 18.91
CA GLN A 250 -17.03 -2.17 18.27
C GLN A 250 -16.45 -3.58 18.19
N ILE A 251 -17.00 -4.51 18.95
CA ILE A 251 -16.63 -5.93 18.95
C ILE A 251 -17.90 -6.76 18.92
N ASP A 252 -18.03 -7.64 17.92
CA ASP A 252 -19.04 -8.69 17.89
C ASP A 252 -18.54 -9.88 18.71
N ARG A 253 -19.30 -10.25 19.74
CA ARG A 253 -18.87 -11.30 20.68
C ARG A 253 -18.85 -12.66 19.99
N PRO A 254 -17.92 -13.57 20.37
CA PRO A 254 -16.96 -13.37 21.46
C PRO A 254 -15.68 -12.60 21.08
N PHE A 255 -15.23 -12.56 19.81
CA PHE A 255 -13.89 -12.07 19.47
C PHE A 255 -13.77 -11.43 18.07
N LEU A 256 -14.83 -10.90 17.47
CA LEU A 256 -14.79 -10.32 16.13
C LEU A 256 -14.73 -8.77 16.20
N PRO A 257 -13.55 -8.14 16.11
CA PRO A 257 -13.42 -6.69 16.20
C PRO A 257 -13.81 -6.00 14.88
N PHE A 258 -14.41 -4.82 14.99
CA PHE A 258 -14.69 -3.90 13.89
C PHE A 258 -13.82 -2.64 13.93
N VAL A 259 -12.98 -2.52 14.95
CA VAL A 259 -12.05 -1.41 15.14
C VAL A 259 -10.61 -1.92 15.08
N PHE A 260 -9.74 -1.15 14.47
CA PHE A 260 -8.33 -1.50 14.33
C PHE A 260 -7.44 -0.28 14.56
N ASP A 261 -6.37 -0.52 15.31
CA ASP A 261 -5.25 0.39 15.44
C ASP A 261 -4.32 0.22 14.24
N MET A 262 -3.95 1.34 13.62
CA MET A 262 -3.12 1.36 12.42
C MET A 262 -1.75 1.93 12.72
N SER A 263 -0.72 1.16 12.38
CA SER A 263 0.69 1.42 12.66
C SER A 263 1.53 1.40 11.40
N MET A 264 2.73 1.94 11.46
CA MET A 264 3.77 1.65 10.48
C MET A 264 4.44 0.33 10.84
N GLY A 265 5.05 -0.35 9.86
CA GLY A 265 5.73 -1.62 10.11
C GLY A 265 7.07 -1.71 9.41
N VAL A 266 8.07 -2.24 10.13
CA VAL A 266 9.41 -2.55 9.63
C VAL A 266 9.71 -4.04 9.74
N ARG A 267 10.82 -4.50 9.18
CA ARG A 267 11.31 -5.87 9.42
C ARG A 267 11.63 -6.05 10.89
N ARG A 268 11.38 -7.24 11.40
CA ARG A 268 11.84 -7.62 12.75
C ARG A 268 13.38 -7.57 12.81
N GLY A 269 13.90 -6.90 13.84
CA GLY A 269 15.33 -6.67 14.02
C GLY A 269 15.86 -5.36 13.43
N ASP A 270 15.05 -4.58 12.73
CA ASP A 270 15.39 -3.23 12.29
C ASP A 270 15.08 -2.19 13.41
N GLU A 271 15.87 -2.26 14.49
CA GLU A 271 15.67 -1.44 15.69
C GLU A 271 15.83 0.05 15.41
N THR A 272 16.79 0.39 14.56
CA THR A 272 17.09 1.78 14.23
C THR A 272 15.91 2.44 13.52
N LEU A 273 15.42 1.85 12.44
CA LEU A 273 14.30 2.42 11.70
C LEU A 273 13.02 2.40 12.53
N HIS A 274 12.78 1.34 13.32
CA HIS A 274 11.63 1.29 14.22
C HIS A 274 11.62 2.45 15.22
N ALA A 275 12.75 2.72 15.89
CA ALA A 275 12.88 3.84 16.83
C ALA A 275 12.69 5.21 16.16
N GLU A 276 13.21 5.38 14.93
CA GLU A 276 12.99 6.59 14.13
C GLU A 276 11.52 6.82 13.79
N LEU A 277 10.79 5.75 13.43
CA LEU A 277 9.34 5.81 13.15
C LEU A 277 8.54 6.14 14.39
N GLU A 278 8.87 5.54 15.54
CA GLU A 278 8.24 5.86 16.83
C GLU A 278 8.39 7.36 17.16
N SER A 279 9.61 7.86 17.04
CA SER A 279 9.94 9.27 17.27
C SER A 279 9.26 10.19 16.25
N PHE A 280 9.19 9.79 14.98
CA PHE A 280 8.47 10.53 13.93
C PHE A 280 6.98 10.65 14.27
N ILE A 281 6.32 9.54 14.61
CA ILE A 281 4.89 9.54 14.98
C ILE A 281 4.66 10.49 16.15
N GLU A 282 5.48 10.39 17.20
CA GLU A 282 5.36 11.24 18.39
C GLU A 282 5.48 12.72 18.07
N ARG A 283 6.50 13.12 17.31
CA ARG A 283 6.73 14.53 16.96
C ARG A 283 5.71 15.07 15.95
N ARG A 284 5.22 14.24 15.04
CA ARG A 284 4.39 14.66 13.90
C ARG A 284 2.92 14.30 14.03
N GLN A 285 2.47 13.81 15.18
CA GLN A 285 1.07 13.40 15.38
C GLN A 285 0.04 14.47 14.97
N PRO A 286 0.24 15.78 15.27
CA PRO A 286 -0.68 16.82 14.83
C PRO A 286 -0.78 16.93 13.30
N GLU A 287 0.36 16.89 12.60
CA GLU A 287 0.41 16.94 11.13
C GLU A 287 -0.16 15.68 10.49
N ILE A 288 0.09 14.51 11.09
CA ILE A 288 -0.50 13.23 10.69
C ILE A 288 -2.03 13.32 10.83
N ASN A 289 -2.53 13.82 11.94
CA ASN A 289 -3.96 14.02 12.17
C ASN A 289 -4.56 14.95 11.11
N ALA A 290 -3.94 16.09 10.84
CA ALA A 290 -4.39 17.02 9.82
C ALA A 290 -4.34 16.41 8.39
N LEU A 291 -3.38 15.53 8.12
CA LEU A 291 -3.33 14.78 6.88
C LEU A 291 -4.52 13.83 6.75
N LEU A 292 -4.78 13.02 7.78
CA LEU A 292 -5.90 12.08 7.79
C LEU A 292 -7.26 12.79 7.64
N ASP A 293 -7.43 13.97 8.28
CA ASP A 293 -8.63 14.78 8.14
C ASP A 293 -8.87 15.25 6.70
N ARG A 294 -7.81 15.67 5.99
CA ARG A 294 -7.91 16.05 4.57
C ARG A 294 -8.38 14.92 3.67
N TYR A 295 -8.07 13.68 4.05
CA TYR A 295 -8.52 12.49 3.33
C TYR A 295 -9.89 11.98 3.82
N GLY A 296 -10.50 12.62 4.79
CA GLY A 296 -11.79 12.23 5.35
C GLY A 296 -11.72 10.92 6.14
N ILE A 297 -10.56 10.55 6.67
CA ILE A 297 -10.39 9.31 7.42
C ILE A 297 -11.10 9.41 8.78
N PRO A 298 -12.18 8.63 9.02
CA PRO A 298 -12.86 8.64 10.30
C PRO A 298 -11.96 8.02 11.36
N ARG A 299 -11.73 8.76 12.43
CA ARG A 299 -10.90 8.32 13.56
C ARG A 299 -11.75 8.16 14.81
N LEU A 300 -11.46 7.12 15.57
CA LEU A 300 -11.97 6.97 16.91
C LEU A 300 -10.95 7.59 17.87
N GLY A 301 -11.46 8.25 18.95
CA GLY A 301 -10.59 8.73 20.00
C GLY A 301 -9.77 7.60 20.60
N ALA A 302 -8.57 7.91 21.11
CA ALA A 302 -7.82 6.95 21.93
C ALA A 302 -8.69 6.58 23.13
N SER A 303 -8.88 5.28 23.34
CA SER A 303 -9.61 4.71 24.48
C SER A 303 -8.78 4.80 25.73
#